data_749bbb12a2188386c31b3f44d927a6e1
#
_entry.id   749bbb12a2188386c31b3f44d927a6e1
#
_cell.length_a   1.000
_cell.length_b   1.000
_cell.length_c   1.000
_cell.angle_alpha   90.00
_cell.angle_beta   90.00
_cell.angle_gamma   90.00
#
_symmetry.space_group_name_H-M   'P 1'
#
loop_
_entity.id
_entity.type
_entity.pdbx_description
1 polymer ?
#
loop_
_entity_poly.entity_id
_entity_poly.type
_entity_poly.pdbx_seq_one_letter_code
_entity_poly.pdbx_strand_id
1 'polypeptide(L)'
;NTNNKKFLNSSNKIVSNIKEHWAHGLLGEILKTSKNAYSLISLRFVLITTLIFNVFGFPLVSLIPVLGREKLMLSEFNIGILASSEGLGALIGALLIGNISPQKYLSLIFITGVGGFFFGMYLFSYSPNLLIAFISLTCGGIFLSGFSTMQGALVYQASTTSRGNNFGILVTCIGTAPLGLINLSWIITLIPVDQTLRINVYLGLICLIATGFYFLIRKS
;
A
#
# COMPACT_ATOMS: atom_id res chain seq x y z
N ASN A 1 -17.26 -52.20 7.51
CA ASN A 1 -17.86 -50.86 7.22
C ASN A 1 -17.96 -49.92 8.47
N THR A 2 -17.88 -50.45 9.68
CA THR A 2 -17.94 -49.65 10.94
C THR A 2 -16.61 -48.98 11.27
N ASN A 3 -15.48 -49.56 10.92
CA ASN A 3 -14.13 -48.98 11.14
C ASN A 3 -13.83 -47.75 10.27
N ASN A 4 -14.35 -47.74 9.05
CA ASN A 4 -14.16 -46.57 8.14
C ASN A 4 -14.96 -45.35 8.59
N LYS A 5 -16.16 -45.55 9.15
CA LYS A 5 -16.97 -44.46 9.72
C LYS A 5 -16.38 -43.89 11.00
N LYS A 6 -15.76 -44.70 11.87
CA LYS A 6 -15.04 -44.22 13.05
C LYS A 6 -13.80 -43.40 12.68
N PHE A 7 -13.06 -43.82 11.65
CA PHE A 7 -11.85 -43.11 11.17
C PHE A 7 -12.21 -41.76 10.55
N LEU A 8 -13.27 -41.71 9.73
CA LEU A 8 -13.78 -40.43 9.13
C LEU A 8 -14.32 -39.47 10.19
N ASN A 9 -15.01 -39.95 11.20
CA ASN A 9 -15.52 -39.11 12.31
C ASN A 9 -14.38 -38.57 13.19
N SER A 10 -13.34 -39.37 13.47
CA SER A 10 -12.18 -38.89 14.23
C SER A 10 -11.35 -37.86 13.43
N SER A 11 -11.16 -38.04 12.13
CA SER A 11 -10.43 -37.07 11.30
C SER A 11 -11.22 -35.76 11.13
N ASN A 12 -12.54 -35.84 10.96
CA ASN A 12 -13.37 -34.63 10.89
C ASN A 12 -13.38 -33.84 12.22
N LYS A 13 -13.38 -34.54 13.37
CA LYS A 13 -13.28 -33.92 14.69
C LYS A 13 -11.91 -33.27 14.95
N ILE A 14 -10.84 -33.88 14.45
CA ILE A 14 -9.50 -33.30 14.51
C ILE A 14 -9.41 -32.05 13.62
N VAL A 15 -9.94 -32.10 12.41
CA VAL A 15 -9.93 -30.97 11.47
C VAL A 15 -10.80 -29.80 11.99
N SER A 16 -11.95 -30.09 12.60
CA SER A 16 -12.79 -29.04 13.21
C SER A 16 -12.13 -28.39 14.42
N ASN A 17 -11.53 -29.17 15.31
CA ASN A 17 -10.78 -28.65 16.46
C ASN A 17 -9.55 -27.84 16.04
N ILE A 18 -8.84 -28.27 14.99
CA ILE A 18 -7.73 -27.51 14.43
C ILE A 18 -8.24 -26.18 13.86
N LYS A 19 -9.33 -26.15 13.09
CA LYS A 19 -9.90 -24.93 12.54
C LYS A 19 -10.35 -23.94 13.62
N GLU A 20 -11.04 -24.40 14.67
CA GLU A 20 -11.43 -23.54 15.79
C GLU A 20 -10.23 -23.01 16.58
N HIS A 21 -9.24 -23.86 16.85
CA HIS A 21 -8.03 -23.45 17.57
C HIS A 21 -7.21 -22.44 16.77
N TRP A 22 -7.13 -22.60 15.42
CA TRP A 22 -6.45 -21.66 14.53
C TRP A 22 -7.22 -20.35 14.42
N ALA A 23 -8.52 -20.36 14.26
CA ALA A 23 -9.33 -19.14 14.13
C ALA A 23 -9.34 -18.31 15.43
N HIS A 24 -9.55 -18.93 16.58
CA HIS A 24 -9.54 -18.25 17.88
C HIS A 24 -8.12 -17.85 18.33
N GLY A 25 -7.12 -18.68 18.07
CA GLY A 25 -5.72 -18.37 18.36
C GLY A 25 -5.19 -17.22 17.50
N LEU A 26 -5.40 -17.26 16.18
CA LEU A 26 -4.98 -16.22 15.26
C LEU A 26 -5.67 -14.88 15.52
N LEU A 27 -6.99 -14.86 15.72
CA LEU A 27 -7.70 -13.62 16.04
C LEU A 27 -7.29 -13.05 17.38
N GLY A 28 -7.12 -13.90 18.40
CA GLY A 28 -6.65 -13.49 19.73
C GLY A 28 -5.19 -12.96 19.70
N GLU A 29 -4.32 -13.60 18.94
CA GLU A 29 -2.95 -13.12 18.74
C GLU A 29 -2.89 -11.83 17.92
N ILE A 30 -3.67 -11.71 16.85
CA ILE A 30 -3.78 -10.48 16.07
C ILE A 30 -4.28 -9.32 16.94
N LEU A 31 -5.31 -9.54 17.77
CA LEU A 31 -5.82 -8.52 18.69
C LEU A 31 -4.83 -8.15 19.80
N LYS A 32 -4.13 -9.12 20.36
CA LYS A 32 -3.09 -8.87 21.38
C LYS A 32 -1.88 -8.16 20.80
N THR A 33 -1.49 -8.52 19.60
CA THR A 33 -0.35 -7.95 18.88
C THR A 33 -0.66 -6.56 18.36
N SER A 34 -1.90 -6.31 17.90
CA SER A 34 -2.32 -4.95 17.53
C SER A 34 -2.23 -4.00 18.73
N LYS A 35 -2.63 -4.43 19.94
CA LYS A 35 -2.45 -3.62 21.16
C LYS A 35 -0.97 -3.32 21.46
N ASN A 36 -0.08 -4.27 21.32
CA ASN A 36 1.36 -4.08 21.56
C ASN A 36 2.02 -3.25 20.43
N ALA A 37 1.66 -3.48 19.18
CA ALA A 37 2.09 -2.67 18.03
C ALA A 37 1.64 -1.20 18.19
N TYR A 38 0.45 -1.00 18.75
CA TYR A 38 -0.04 0.33 19.09
C TYR A 38 0.77 1.05 20.19
N SER A 39 1.62 0.37 20.93
CA SER A 39 2.49 1.02 21.94
C SER A 39 3.74 1.68 21.33
N LEU A 40 4.19 1.24 20.16
CA LEU A 40 5.38 1.76 19.48
C LEU A 40 5.00 2.85 18.46
N ILE A 41 5.30 4.09 18.76
CA ILE A 41 4.94 5.26 17.93
C ILE A 41 5.41 5.11 16.48
N SER A 42 6.67 4.66 16.30
CA SER A 42 7.25 4.45 14.95
C SER A 42 6.49 3.40 14.13
N LEU A 43 6.05 2.31 14.76
CA LEU A 43 5.32 1.26 14.07
C LEU A 43 3.91 1.73 13.67
N ARG A 44 3.21 2.46 14.55
CA ARG A 44 1.91 3.06 14.22
C ARG A 44 1.99 3.96 13.00
N PHE A 45 3.01 4.81 12.94
CA PHE A 45 3.22 5.70 11.82
C PHE A 45 3.31 4.93 10.50
N VAL A 46 4.13 3.87 10.46
CA VAL A 46 4.29 3.03 9.27
C VAL A 46 2.97 2.34 8.88
N LEU A 47 2.26 1.76 9.86
CA LEU A 47 1.02 1.02 9.60
C LEU A 47 -0.10 1.94 9.10
N ILE A 48 -0.29 3.11 9.71
CA ILE A 48 -1.31 4.08 9.29
C ILE A 48 -0.99 4.63 7.90
N THR A 49 0.26 5.00 7.64
CA THR A 49 0.70 5.48 6.33
C THR A 49 0.52 4.40 5.26
N THR A 50 0.82 3.13 5.59
CA THR A 50 0.58 1.98 4.69
C THR A 50 -0.90 1.82 4.38
N LEU A 51 -1.78 1.93 5.37
CA LEU A 51 -3.22 1.84 5.19
C LEU A 51 -3.73 2.96 4.28
N ILE A 52 -3.30 4.21 4.53
CA ILE A 52 -3.65 5.36 3.67
C ILE A 52 -3.21 5.12 2.23
N PHE A 53 -1.96 4.64 2.03
CA PHE A 53 -1.46 4.36 0.69
C PHE A 53 -2.27 3.25 -0.01
N ASN A 54 -2.60 2.17 0.69
CA ASN A 54 -3.36 1.06 0.09
C ASN A 54 -4.82 1.42 -0.20
N VAL A 55 -5.42 2.35 0.55
CA VAL A 55 -6.81 2.78 0.31
C VAL A 55 -6.89 3.88 -0.76
N PHE A 56 -5.97 4.84 -0.76
CA PHE A 56 -6.05 6.00 -1.65
C PHE A 56 -4.99 6.04 -2.75
N GLY A 57 -3.82 5.44 -2.55
CA GLY A 57 -2.70 5.48 -3.50
C GLY A 57 -2.67 4.30 -4.45
N PHE A 58 -2.58 3.08 -3.92
CA PHE A 58 -2.45 1.87 -4.73
C PHE A 58 -3.56 1.72 -5.79
N PRO A 59 -4.85 2.00 -5.50
CA PRO A 59 -5.91 1.88 -6.49
C PRO A 59 -5.75 2.81 -7.70
N LEU A 60 -5.03 3.94 -7.56
CA LEU A 60 -4.82 4.89 -8.66
C LEU A 60 -4.06 4.29 -9.83
N VAL A 61 -3.22 3.28 -9.59
CA VAL A 61 -2.48 2.57 -10.64
C VAL A 61 -3.44 1.94 -11.65
N SER A 62 -4.60 1.46 -11.21
CA SER A 62 -5.63 0.89 -12.10
C SER A 62 -6.26 1.92 -13.04
N LEU A 63 -6.16 3.22 -12.75
CA LEU A 63 -6.66 4.29 -13.61
C LEU A 63 -5.68 4.66 -14.73
N ILE A 64 -4.43 4.23 -14.69
CA ILE A 64 -3.41 4.56 -15.70
C ILE A 64 -3.89 4.16 -17.11
N PRO A 65 -4.27 2.90 -17.37
CA PRO A 65 -4.75 2.51 -18.69
C PRO A 65 -6.08 3.18 -19.06
N VAL A 66 -6.95 3.44 -18.10
CA VAL A 66 -8.25 4.08 -18.35
C VAL A 66 -8.04 5.53 -18.80
N LEU A 67 -7.21 6.30 -18.10
CA LEU A 67 -6.86 7.67 -18.50
C LEU A 67 -6.10 7.70 -19.83
N GLY A 68 -5.22 6.75 -20.06
CA GLY A 68 -4.52 6.60 -21.34
C GLY A 68 -5.49 6.44 -22.51
N ARG A 69 -6.54 5.65 -22.33
CA ARG A 69 -7.57 5.42 -23.34
C ARG A 69 -8.53 6.60 -23.49
N GLU A 70 -9.14 7.05 -22.39
CA GLU A 70 -10.25 7.99 -22.44
C GLU A 70 -9.81 9.46 -22.61
N LYS A 71 -8.73 9.85 -21.94
CA LYS A 71 -8.25 11.24 -21.98
C LYS A 71 -7.18 11.48 -23.04
N LEU A 72 -6.18 10.59 -23.12
CA LEU A 72 -5.06 10.76 -24.02
C LEU A 72 -5.28 10.09 -25.40
N MET A 73 -6.38 9.35 -25.57
CA MET A 73 -6.76 8.66 -26.83
C MET A 73 -5.63 7.80 -27.39
N LEU A 74 -4.90 7.11 -26.51
CA LEU A 74 -3.73 6.31 -26.86
C LEU A 74 -4.13 4.98 -27.47
N SER A 75 -3.30 4.48 -28.40
CA SER A 75 -3.37 3.09 -28.87
C SER A 75 -3.02 2.11 -27.74
N GLU A 76 -3.45 0.84 -27.87
CA GLU A 76 -3.17 -0.21 -26.88
C GLU A 76 -1.65 -0.35 -26.60
N PHE A 77 -0.82 -0.24 -27.63
CA PHE A 77 0.64 -0.27 -27.49
C PHE A 77 1.16 0.89 -26.63
N ASN A 78 0.68 2.11 -26.87
CA ASN A 78 1.07 3.27 -26.09
C ASN A 78 0.56 3.22 -24.63
N ILE A 79 -0.61 2.60 -24.39
CA ILE A 79 -1.11 2.32 -23.05
C ILE A 79 -0.18 1.34 -22.32
N GLY A 80 0.32 0.33 -23.01
CA GLY A 80 1.33 -0.59 -22.45
C GLY A 80 2.62 0.11 -22.06
N ILE A 81 3.14 1.02 -22.91
CA ILE A 81 4.29 1.86 -22.59
C ILE A 81 4.00 2.73 -21.38
N LEU A 82 2.83 3.37 -21.33
CA LEU A 82 2.42 4.23 -20.23
C LEU A 82 2.35 3.44 -18.91
N ALA A 83 1.73 2.26 -18.91
CA ALA A 83 1.63 1.42 -17.72
C ALA A 83 2.99 0.90 -17.22
N SER A 84 3.97 0.70 -18.12
CA SER A 84 5.32 0.28 -17.74
C SER A 84 6.19 1.41 -17.17
N SER A 85 5.81 2.67 -17.37
CA SER A 85 6.59 3.83 -16.94
C SER A 85 6.77 3.93 -15.42
N GLU A 86 5.73 3.57 -14.66
CA GLU A 86 5.79 3.50 -13.19
C GLU A 86 6.79 2.43 -12.73
N GLY A 87 6.74 1.23 -13.34
CA GLY A 87 7.68 0.15 -13.05
C GLY A 87 9.13 0.53 -13.36
N LEU A 88 9.36 1.23 -14.49
CA LEU A 88 10.69 1.78 -14.83
C LEU A 88 11.15 2.77 -13.75
N GLY A 89 10.26 3.66 -13.31
CA GLY A 89 10.55 4.59 -12.21
C GLY A 89 10.90 3.86 -10.93
N ALA A 90 10.14 2.83 -10.56
CA ALA A 90 10.40 2.04 -9.37
C ALA A 90 11.75 1.32 -9.42
N LEU A 91 12.15 0.82 -10.59
CA LEU A 91 13.48 0.23 -10.80
C LEU A 91 14.60 1.26 -10.58
N ILE A 92 14.49 2.44 -11.20
CA ILE A 92 15.46 3.53 -11.04
C ILE A 92 15.55 3.94 -9.57
N GLY A 93 14.41 4.15 -8.92
CA GLY A 93 14.35 4.53 -7.52
C GLY A 93 14.95 3.49 -6.58
N ALA A 94 14.71 2.20 -6.83
CA ALA A 94 15.29 1.12 -6.04
C ALA A 94 16.84 1.09 -6.17
N LEU A 95 17.38 1.29 -7.36
CA LEU A 95 18.82 1.39 -7.60
C LEU A 95 19.44 2.61 -6.88
N LEU A 96 18.77 3.76 -6.91
CA LEU A 96 19.23 4.95 -6.20
C LEU A 96 19.26 4.74 -4.69
N ILE A 97 18.19 4.17 -4.13
CA ILE A 97 18.08 3.90 -2.69
C ILE A 97 19.11 2.86 -2.25
N GLY A 98 19.30 1.80 -3.04
CA GLY A 98 20.30 0.76 -2.74
C GLY A 98 21.72 1.30 -2.61
N ASN A 99 22.08 2.33 -3.40
CA ASN A 99 23.38 2.97 -3.34
C ASN A 99 23.56 3.97 -2.17
N ILE A 100 22.47 4.60 -1.72
CA ILE A 100 22.53 5.64 -0.68
C ILE A 100 22.51 5.04 0.73
N SER A 101 21.95 3.85 0.91
CA SER A 101 21.85 3.06 2.17
C SER A 101 21.75 3.88 3.48
N PRO A 102 20.72 4.70 3.68
CA PRO A 102 20.72 5.63 4.80
C PRO A 102 19.82 5.14 5.93
N GLN A 103 20.36 4.37 6.85
CA GLN A 103 19.62 4.03 8.08
C GLN A 103 19.08 5.25 8.82
N LYS A 104 19.73 6.42 8.70
CA LYS A 104 19.32 7.67 9.32
C LYS A 104 18.06 8.29 8.71
N TYR A 105 17.77 8.03 7.44
CA TYR A 105 16.71 8.70 6.67
C TYR A 105 15.53 7.81 6.29
N LEU A 106 15.42 6.60 6.85
CA LEU A 106 14.39 5.63 6.51
C LEU A 106 12.97 6.22 6.57
N SER A 107 12.63 6.89 7.67
CA SER A 107 11.30 7.50 7.84
C SER A 107 11.05 8.65 6.88
N LEU A 108 12.10 9.43 6.54
CA LEU A 108 12.00 10.52 5.59
C LEU A 108 11.77 9.97 4.16
N ILE A 109 12.57 8.98 3.73
CA ILE A 109 12.42 8.34 2.42
C ILE A 109 11.05 7.67 2.31
N PHE A 110 10.57 7.06 3.39
CA PHE A 110 9.25 6.42 3.45
C PHE A 110 8.12 7.43 3.21
N ILE A 111 8.09 8.55 3.94
CA ILE A 111 7.01 9.53 3.83
C ILE A 111 7.09 10.34 2.54
N THR A 112 8.30 10.72 2.12
CA THR A 112 8.52 11.38 0.82
C THR A 112 8.20 10.45 -0.34
N GLY A 113 8.39 9.13 -0.15
CA GLY A 113 7.99 8.11 -1.09
C GLY A 113 6.48 8.12 -1.36
N VAL A 114 5.67 8.11 -0.31
CA VAL A 114 4.20 8.20 -0.44
C VAL A 114 3.77 9.55 -1.03
N GLY A 115 4.29 10.65 -0.49
CA GLY A 115 3.94 11.99 -0.96
C GLY A 115 4.35 12.23 -2.42
N GLY A 116 5.55 11.78 -2.80
CA GLY A 116 6.05 11.89 -4.17
C GLY A 116 5.28 11.01 -5.16
N PHE A 117 4.80 9.83 -4.75
CA PHE A 117 3.90 9.03 -5.55
C PHE A 117 2.58 9.77 -5.83
N PHE A 118 1.94 10.31 -4.79
CA PHE A 118 0.72 11.10 -4.96
C PHE A 118 0.96 12.32 -5.85
N PHE A 119 2.09 12.99 -5.71
CA PHE A 119 2.47 14.11 -6.57
C PHE A 119 2.65 13.69 -8.03
N GLY A 120 3.31 12.56 -8.29
CA GLY A 120 3.44 11.98 -9.64
C GLY A 120 2.08 11.67 -10.26
N MET A 121 1.16 11.05 -9.50
CA MET A 121 -0.21 10.78 -9.92
C MET A 121 -1.00 12.08 -10.17
N TYR A 122 -0.81 13.09 -9.34
CA TYR A 122 -1.40 14.41 -9.55
C TYR A 122 -0.96 15.02 -10.88
N LEU A 123 0.34 15.05 -11.17
CA LEU A 123 0.87 15.55 -12.43
C LEU A 123 0.35 14.72 -13.63
N PHE A 124 0.28 13.41 -13.48
CA PHE A 124 -0.30 12.53 -14.50
C PHE A 124 -1.74 12.91 -14.83
N SER A 125 -2.56 13.29 -13.83
CA SER A 125 -3.96 13.68 -14.06
C SER A 125 -4.12 14.91 -14.97
N TYR A 126 -3.11 15.77 -15.08
CA TYR A 126 -3.07 16.95 -15.92
C TYR A 126 -2.29 16.78 -17.22
N SER A 127 -1.70 15.60 -17.45
CA SER A 127 -0.84 15.36 -18.62
C SER A 127 -1.62 15.57 -19.92
N PRO A 128 -1.10 16.41 -20.86
CA PRO A 128 -1.74 16.67 -22.14
C PRO A 128 -1.35 15.65 -23.22
N ASN A 129 -0.28 14.89 -23.03
CA ASN A 129 0.24 13.94 -23.99
C ASN A 129 0.99 12.79 -23.32
N LEU A 130 1.34 11.75 -24.12
CA LEU A 130 2.03 10.56 -23.66
C LEU A 130 3.37 10.85 -22.97
N LEU A 131 4.17 11.79 -23.50
CA LEU A 131 5.50 12.06 -22.96
C LEU A 131 5.45 12.61 -21.53
N ILE A 132 4.59 13.61 -21.30
CA ILE A 132 4.42 14.21 -19.96
C ILE A 132 3.80 13.19 -19.00
N ALA A 133 2.84 12.39 -19.47
CA ALA A 133 2.25 11.31 -18.69
C ALA A 133 3.31 10.28 -18.28
N PHE A 134 4.17 9.87 -19.23
CA PHE A 134 5.26 8.92 -18.98
C PHE A 134 6.25 9.45 -17.94
N ILE A 135 6.70 10.71 -18.07
CA ILE A 135 7.63 11.34 -17.12
C ILE A 135 6.99 11.45 -15.72
N SER A 136 5.71 11.85 -15.65
CA SER A 136 4.99 11.99 -14.38
C SER A 136 4.88 10.67 -13.64
N LEU A 137 4.53 9.59 -14.34
CA LEU A 137 4.41 8.25 -13.76
C LEU A 137 5.78 7.67 -13.39
N THR A 138 6.81 7.88 -14.23
CA THR A 138 8.19 7.48 -13.90
C THR A 138 8.66 8.17 -12.62
N CYS A 139 8.40 9.47 -12.48
CA CYS A 139 8.70 10.21 -11.26
C CYS A 139 7.95 9.61 -10.05
N GLY A 140 6.64 9.35 -10.18
CA GLY A 140 5.84 8.68 -9.15
C GLY A 140 6.42 7.32 -8.76
N GLY A 141 6.85 6.52 -9.73
CA GLY A 141 7.48 5.21 -9.52
C GLY A 141 8.80 5.29 -8.74
N ILE A 142 9.64 6.29 -9.02
CA ILE A 142 10.89 6.53 -8.26
C ILE A 142 10.56 6.69 -6.76
N PHE A 143 9.58 7.51 -6.44
CA PHE A 143 9.14 7.72 -5.07
C PHE A 143 8.47 6.49 -4.46
N LEU A 144 7.67 5.75 -5.24
CA LEU A 144 7.03 4.50 -4.82
C LEU A 144 8.04 3.47 -4.32
N SER A 145 9.21 3.37 -4.95
CA SER A 145 10.28 2.47 -4.51
C SER A 145 10.80 2.83 -3.12
N GLY A 146 10.85 4.13 -2.78
CA GLY A 146 11.20 4.61 -1.44
C GLY A 146 10.21 4.14 -0.38
N PHE A 147 8.92 4.26 -0.67
CA PHE A 147 7.87 3.74 0.20
C PHE A 147 7.99 2.23 0.39
N SER A 148 8.00 1.45 -0.68
CA SER A 148 7.97 -0.02 -0.63
C SER A 148 9.21 -0.61 0.04
N THR A 149 10.41 -0.07 -0.23
CA THR A 149 11.67 -0.56 0.34
C THR A 149 11.78 -0.20 1.82
N MET A 150 11.44 1.04 2.20
CA MET A 150 11.59 1.50 3.58
C MET A 150 10.51 0.98 4.52
N GLN A 151 9.34 0.62 4.01
CA GLN A 151 8.23 0.05 4.77
C GLN A 151 8.67 -1.18 5.57
N GLY A 152 9.26 -2.17 4.90
CA GLY A 152 9.77 -3.39 5.54
C GLY A 152 10.91 -3.11 6.52
N ALA A 153 11.85 -2.23 6.17
CA ALA A 153 12.98 -1.86 7.00
C ALA A 153 12.53 -1.18 8.31
N LEU A 154 11.57 -0.28 8.24
CA LEU A 154 11.00 0.41 9.41
C LEU A 154 10.27 -0.56 10.35
N VAL A 155 9.49 -1.48 9.81
CA VAL A 155 8.82 -2.52 10.62
C VAL A 155 9.83 -3.45 11.28
N TYR A 156 10.89 -3.81 10.57
CA TYR A 156 11.97 -4.64 11.10
C TYR A 156 12.70 -3.97 12.28
N GLN A 157 12.93 -2.65 12.19
CA GLN A 157 13.61 -1.88 13.24
C GLN A 157 12.71 -1.59 14.45
N ALA A 158 11.39 -1.52 14.27
CA ALA A 158 10.46 -1.11 15.30
C ALA A 158 10.43 -2.02 16.54
N SER A 159 10.75 -3.32 16.41
CA SER A 159 10.79 -4.26 17.52
C SER A 159 11.67 -5.46 17.21
N THR A 160 12.51 -5.84 18.18
CA THR A 160 13.33 -7.04 18.10
C THR A 160 12.60 -8.30 18.56
N THR A 161 11.62 -8.17 19.44
CA THR A 161 10.97 -9.29 20.14
C THR A 161 9.71 -9.82 19.41
N SER A 162 9.06 -9.02 18.55
CA SER A 162 7.78 -9.37 17.94
C SER A 162 7.78 -9.16 16.42
N ARG A 163 8.91 -9.36 15.76
CA ARG A 163 9.08 -9.08 14.32
C ARG A 163 8.03 -9.79 13.46
N GLY A 164 7.83 -11.09 13.64
CA GLY A 164 6.84 -11.86 12.88
C GLY A 164 5.43 -11.30 12.98
N ASN A 165 5.01 -10.93 14.18
CA ASN A 165 3.70 -10.35 14.43
C ASN A 165 3.55 -8.95 13.79
N ASN A 166 4.59 -8.11 13.86
CA ASN A 166 4.59 -6.78 13.25
C ASN A 166 4.47 -6.85 11.73
N PHE A 167 5.17 -7.81 11.10
CA PHE A 167 5.01 -8.08 9.68
C PHE A 167 3.63 -8.63 9.34
N GLY A 168 3.03 -9.48 10.19
CA GLY A 168 1.66 -9.95 10.03
C GLY A 168 0.64 -8.79 10.00
N ILE A 169 0.77 -7.81 10.90
CA ILE A 169 -0.07 -6.60 10.90
C ILE A 169 0.19 -5.75 9.65
N LEU A 170 1.45 -5.60 9.25
CA LEU A 170 1.78 -4.88 8.03
C LEU A 170 1.09 -5.49 6.81
N VAL A 171 1.17 -6.82 6.65
CA VAL A 171 0.50 -7.54 5.56
C VAL A 171 -1.01 -7.35 5.61
N THR A 172 -1.61 -7.31 6.81
CA THR A 172 -3.03 -7.00 6.99
C THR A 172 -3.37 -5.58 6.51
N CYS A 173 -2.52 -4.58 6.80
CA CYS A 173 -2.68 -3.21 6.28
C CYS A 173 -2.55 -3.16 4.76
N ILE A 174 -1.61 -3.91 4.17
CA ILE A 174 -1.49 -4.04 2.70
C ILE A 174 -2.75 -4.70 2.13
N GLY A 175 -3.31 -5.69 2.80
CA GLY A 175 -4.54 -6.38 2.42
C GLY A 175 -5.79 -5.49 2.38
N THR A 176 -5.72 -4.22 2.78
CA THR A 176 -6.85 -3.26 2.65
C THR A 176 -7.00 -2.67 1.25
N ALA A 177 -6.08 -2.93 0.33
CA ALA A 177 -6.13 -2.44 -1.05
C ALA A 177 -7.48 -2.70 -1.78
N PRO A 178 -8.17 -3.84 -1.62
CA PRO A 178 -9.50 -4.04 -2.19
C PRO A 178 -10.55 -3.02 -1.73
N LEU A 179 -10.45 -2.51 -0.50
CA LEU A 179 -11.36 -1.45 -0.02
C LEU A 179 -11.15 -0.15 -0.81
N GLY A 180 -9.90 0.16 -1.14
CA GLY A 180 -9.57 1.30 -1.98
C GLY A 180 -10.07 1.12 -3.41
N LEU A 181 -9.99 -0.08 -3.99
CA LEU A 181 -10.55 -0.38 -5.32
C LEU A 181 -12.07 -0.24 -5.34
N ILE A 182 -12.78 -0.69 -4.30
CA ILE A 182 -14.24 -0.53 -4.16
C ILE A 182 -14.60 0.95 -4.10
N ASN A 183 -13.90 1.73 -3.26
CA ASN A 183 -14.08 3.18 -3.16
C ASN A 183 -13.87 3.87 -4.52
N LEU A 184 -12.76 3.56 -5.19
CA LEU A 184 -12.44 4.11 -6.49
C LEU A 184 -13.49 3.77 -7.55
N SER A 185 -13.92 2.50 -7.60
CA SER A 185 -14.94 2.02 -8.52
C SER A 185 -16.28 2.72 -8.32
N TRP A 186 -16.63 3.06 -7.09
CA TRP A 186 -17.85 3.81 -6.80
C TRP A 186 -17.74 5.26 -7.26
N ILE A 187 -16.64 5.94 -6.98
CA ILE A 187 -16.45 7.35 -7.35
C ILE A 187 -16.44 7.52 -8.87
N ILE A 188 -15.82 6.61 -9.63
CA ILE A 188 -15.73 6.69 -11.09
C ILE A 188 -17.10 6.58 -11.78
N THR A 189 -18.12 6.02 -11.11
CA THR A 189 -19.49 6.01 -11.64
C THR A 189 -20.19 7.37 -11.55
N LEU A 190 -19.68 8.27 -10.71
CA LEU A 190 -20.29 9.57 -10.41
C LEU A 190 -19.61 10.72 -11.13
N ILE A 191 -18.30 10.62 -11.36
CA ILE A 191 -17.49 11.71 -11.91
C ILE A 191 -16.43 11.18 -12.91
N PRO A 192 -15.93 12.04 -13.83
CA PRO A 192 -14.89 11.67 -14.79
C PRO A 192 -13.63 11.10 -14.13
N VAL A 193 -12.95 10.20 -14.85
CA VAL A 193 -11.78 9.45 -14.38
C VAL A 193 -10.66 10.37 -13.87
N ASP A 194 -10.37 11.45 -14.58
CA ASP A 194 -9.33 12.42 -14.21
C ASP A 194 -9.67 13.16 -12.92
N GLN A 195 -10.94 13.48 -12.68
CA GLN A 195 -11.41 14.07 -11.43
C GLN A 195 -11.40 13.05 -10.29
N THR A 196 -11.80 11.80 -10.56
CA THR A 196 -11.73 10.70 -9.60
C THR A 196 -10.30 10.52 -9.10
N LEU A 197 -9.31 10.52 -10.01
CA LEU A 197 -7.90 10.43 -9.66
C LEU A 197 -7.48 11.60 -8.74
N ARG A 198 -7.80 12.85 -9.12
CA ARG A 198 -7.47 14.03 -8.31
C ARG A 198 -8.05 13.99 -6.91
N ILE A 199 -9.34 13.63 -6.79
CA ILE A 199 -10.01 13.55 -5.49
C ILE A 199 -9.33 12.51 -4.58
N ASN A 200 -9.01 11.33 -5.10
CA ASN A 200 -8.31 10.31 -4.32
C ASN A 200 -6.89 10.75 -3.92
N VAL A 201 -6.17 11.45 -4.80
CA VAL A 201 -4.87 12.07 -4.46
C VAL A 201 -5.02 13.08 -3.33
N TYR A 202 -6.01 13.98 -3.40
CA TYR A 202 -6.23 14.96 -2.33
C TYR A 202 -6.60 14.30 -1.01
N LEU A 203 -7.50 13.32 -1.02
CA LEU A 203 -7.86 12.57 0.19
C LEU A 203 -6.65 11.86 0.79
N GLY A 204 -5.85 11.20 -0.04
CA GLY A 204 -4.61 10.55 0.40
C GLY A 204 -3.60 11.53 1.01
N LEU A 205 -3.37 12.69 0.37
CA LEU A 205 -2.47 13.72 0.87
C LEU A 205 -2.98 14.35 2.18
N ILE A 206 -4.27 14.66 2.28
CA ILE A 206 -4.87 15.19 3.52
C ILE A 206 -4.68 14.20 4.67
N CYS A 207 -4.98 12.92 4.45
CA CYS A 207 -4.77 11.88 5.46
C CYS A 207 -3.29 11.73 5.83
N LEU A 208 -2.38 11.82 4.86
CA LEU A 208 -0.93 11.74 5.08
C LEU A 208 -0.43 12.93 5.91
N ILE A 209 -0.85 14.15 5.57
CA ILE A 209 -0.49 15.37 6.32
C ILE A 209 -1.04 15.31 7.74
N ALA A 210 -2.32 14.93 7.91
CA ALA A 210 -2.94 14.78 9.23
C ALA A 210 -2.20 13.75 10.09
N THR A 211 -1.78 12.64 9.48
CA THR A 211 -0.98 11.60 10.15
C THR A 211 0.39 12.15 10.55
N GLY A 212 1.09 12.83 9.64
CA GLY A 212 2.39 13.44 9.91
C GLY A 212 2.31 14.44 11.06
N PHE A 213 1.31 15.33 11.06
CA PHE A 213 1.08 16.32 12.10
C PHE A 213 0.76 15.69 13.46
N TYR A 214 -0.10 14.67 13.50
CA TYR A 214 -0.41 13.92 14.71
C TYR A 214 0.84 13.31 15.36
N PHE A 215 1.74 12.73 14.55
CA PHE A 215 2.96 12.10 15.05
C PHE A 215 4.03 13.12 15.45
N LEU A 216 4.09 14.29 14.82
CA LEU A 216 5.00 15.39 15.23
C LEU A 216 4.64 15.92 16.61
N ILE A 217 3.35 16.20 16.87
CA ILE A 217 2.88 16.69 18.19
C ILE A 217 3.16 15.67 19.29
N ARG A 218 3.04 14.39 19.02
CA ARG A 218 3.20 13.35 20.04
C ARG A 218 4.65 12.97 20.33
N LYS A 219 5.58 13.40 19.50
CA LYS A 219 7.02 13.19 19.67
C LYS A 219 7.68 14.35 20.45
N SER A 220 7.03 15.51 20.51
CA SER A 220 7.37 16.66 21.36
C SER A 220 6.88 16.44 22.78
#